data_8359f8c428892d612cef42cc00a870bd
#
_entry.id   8359f8c428892d612cef42cc00a870bd
#
_cell.length_a   1.000
_cell.length_b   1.000
_cell.length_c   1.000
_cell.angle_alpha   90.00
_cell.angle_beta   90.00
_cell.angle_gamma   90.00
#
_symmetry.space_group_name_H-M   'P 1'
#
loop_
_entity.id
_entity.type
_entity.pdbx_description
1 polymer ?
#
loop_
_entity_poly.entity_id
_entity_poly.type
_entity_poly.pdbx_seq_one_letter_code
_entity_poly.pdbx_strand_id
1 'polypeptide(L)'
;MTKLKKIIFVLIVSFLFVGAGNAVIKDSIFATVGNKVITKSDIINEIKIILILNGTSYSEEIKDQLDQTAIQSIIKRTIKKIEIEKYDSLRFNPKDVDDELGQLASNLNIDLDTLEQTLIANRINLTVINDQISTDLLWNSLIFLLYKDRLSINLNEIEDELQMLDQKQEINEYLISEIIIKPISKENLEVKLKEIYNEIATKGFDNVAIEKSISETAIKGGDLGWIN
;
A
#
# COMPACT_ATOMS: atom_id res chain seq x y z
N MET A 1 57.28 -37.44 -17.86
CA MET A 1 55.98 -37.57 -17.14
C MET A 1 55.56 -36.38 -16.31
N THR A 2 56.43 -35.46 -15.94
CA THR A 2 56.10 -34.29 -15.06
C THR A 2 55.41 -33.12 -15.78
N LYS A 3 55.73 -32.84 -17.05
CA LYS A 3 55.12 -31.71 -17.81
C LYS A 3 53.66 -32.00 -18.17
N LEU A 4 53.32 -33.26 -18.52
CA LEU A 4 51.96 -33.66 -18.88
C LEU A 4 51.03 -33.56 -17.66
N LYS A 5 51.47 -33.97 -16.46
CA LYS A 5 50.73 -33.84 -15.21
C LYS A 5 50.44 -32.39 -14.83
N LYS A 6 51.37 -31.48 -15.06
CA LYS A 6 51.17 -30.03 -14.83
C LYS A 6 50.16 -29.41 -15.80
N ILE A 7 50.17 -29.83 -17.07
CA ILE A 7 49.20 -29.37 -18.07
C ILE A 7 47.81 -29.87 -17.73
N ILE A 8 47.65 -31.12 -17.31
CA ILE A 8 46.37 -31.70 -16.89
C ILE A 8 45.88 -31.01 -15.61
N PHE A 9 46.76 -30.69 -14.64
CA PHE A 9 46.39 -30.00 -13.43
C PHE A 9 45.91 -28.54 -13.71
N VAL A 10 46.56 -27.82 -14.61
CA VAL A 10 46.14 -26.46 -15.02
C VAL A 10 44.80 -26.51 -15.76
N LEU A 11 44.55 -27.54 -16.60
CA LEU A 11 43.28 -27.72 -17.28
C LEU A 11 42.14 -28.03 -16.31
N ILE A 12 42.38 -28.82 -15.26
CA ILE A 12 41.39 -29.16 -14.24
C ILE A 12 41.09 -27.92 -13.37
N VAL A 13 42.10 -27.13 -12.99
CA VAL A 13 41.91 -25.89 -12.22
C VAL A 13 41.16 -24.82 -13.04
N SER A 14 41.40 -24.74 -14.36
CA SER A 14 40.67 -23.82 -15.27
C SER A 14 39.20 -24.22 -15.39
N PHE A 15 38.84 -25.48 -15.28
CA PHE A 15 37.46 -25.97 -15.33
C PHE A 15 36.68 -25.71 -14.04
N LEU A 16 37.38 -25.50 -12.91
CA LEU A 16 36.77 -25.14 -11.61
C LEU A 16 36.39 -23.66 -11.50
N PHE A 17 36.87 -22.81 -12.42
CA PHE A 17 36.53 -21.40 -12.54
C PHE A 17 35.41 -21.10 -13.54
N VAL A 18 34.66 -22.12 -14.00
CA VAL A 18 33.37 -21.86 -14.65
C VAL A 18 32.45 -21.28 -13.57
N GLY A 19 32.47 -19.96 -13.49
CA GLY A 19 31.74 -19.19 -12.51
C GLY A 19 30.27 -19.65 -12.46
N ALA A 20 29.78 -19.84 -11.26
CA ALA A 20 28.35 -19.89 -11.01
C ALA A 20 27.74 -18.64 -11.64
N GLY A 21 27.26 -18.76 -12.86
CA GLY A 21 26.50 -17.71 -13.50
C GLY A 21 25.36 -17.38 -12.53
N ASN A 22 25.38 -16.18 -11.96
CA ASN A 22 24.25 -15.69 -11.20
C ASN A 22 23.06 -15.79 -12.15
N ALA A 23 22.20 -16.79 -11.97
CA ALA A 23 20.92 -16.84 -12.64
C ALA A 23 20.17 -15.60 -12.16
N VAL A 24 20.22 -14.54 -12.95
CA VAL A 24 19.33 -13.40 -12.77
C VAL A 24 17.94 -13.99 -12.93
N ILE A 25 17.25 -14.19 -11.82
CA ILE A 25 15.84 -14.56 -11.82
C ILE A 25 15.15 -13.41 -12.54
N LYS A 26 14.82 -13.64 -13.82
CA LYS A 26 14.12 -12.66 -14.62
C LYS A 26 12.70 -12.62 -14.08
N ASP A 27 12.41 -11.59 -13.27
CA ASP A 27 11.08 -11.41 -12.69
C ASP A 27 10.05 -11.37 -13.83
N SER A 28 8.91 -12.06 -13.64
CA SER A 28 7.91 -12.16 -14.69
C SER A 28 7.02 -10.93 -14.69
N ILE A 29 6.80 -10.35 -15.85
CA ILE A 29 5.85 -9.27 -16.06
C ILE A 29 4.46 -9.79 -15.73
N PHE A 30 3.75 -9.05 -14.85
CA PHE A 30 2.35 -9.31 -14.54
C PHE A 30 1.43 -8.43 -15.40
N ALA A 31 1.71 -7.14 -15.47
CA ALA A 31 0.90 -6.16 -16.22
C ALA A 31 1.77 -4.97 -16.67
N THR A 32 1.19 -4.13 -17.51
CA THR A 32 1.77 -2.82 -17.87
C THR A 32 0.73 -1.72 -17.66
N VAL A 33 1.19 -0.57 -17.16
CA VAL A 33 0.37 0.66 -17.03
C VAL A 33 1.08 1.76 -17.79
N GLY A 34 0.56 2.15 -18.94
CA GLY A 34 1.29 3.04 -19.85
C GLY A 34 2.62 2.42 -20.28
N ASN A 35 3.71 3.11 -19.98
CA ASN A 35 5.10 2.65 -20.24
C ASN A 35 5.78 1.98 -19.04
N LYS A 36 5.08 1.82 -17.94
CA LYS A 36 5.61 1.18 -16.71
C LYS A 36 5.21 -0.28 -16.66
N VAL A 37 6.13 -1.10 -16.19
CA VAL A 37 5.92 -2.54 -16.01
C VAL A 37 5.64 -2.82 -14.54
N ILE A 38 4.67 -3.68 -14.29
CA ILE A 38 4.37 -4.26 -12.97
C ILE A 38 4.77 -5.73 -13.04
N THR A 39 5.59 -6.17 -12.10
CA THR A 39 6.09 -7.54 -12.02
C THR A 39 5.33 -8.34 -10.95
N LYS A 40 5.47 -9.66 -10.96
CA LYS A 40 4.93 -10.49 -9.89
C LYS A 40 5.60 -10.22 -8.54
N SER A 41 6.89 -9.88 -8.55
CA SER A 41 7.60 -9.51 -7.32
C SER A 41 7.05 -8.21 -6.72
N ASP A 42 6.64 -7.25 -7.55
CA ASP A 42 6.00 -6.03 -7.05
C ASP A 42 4.70 -6.35 -6.31
N ILE A 43 3.86 -7.24 -6.85
CA ILE A 43 2.61 -7.65 -6.20
C ILE A 43 2.90 -8.36 -4.88
N ILE A 44 3.86 -9.31 -4.87
CA ILE A 44 4.24 -10.02 -3.65
C ILE A 44 4.76 -9.06 -2.57
N ASN A 45 5.57 -8.07 -2.96
CA ASN A 45 6.07 -7.07 -2.03
C ASN A 45 4.94 -6.17 -1.51
N GLU A 46 4.02 -5.75 -2.37
CA GLU A 46 2.85 -4.97 -1.95
C GLU A 46 1.97 -5.74 -0.96
N ILE A 47 1.70 -7.02 -1.21
CA ILE A 47 0.98 -7.89 -0.28
C ILE A 47 1.65 -7.92 1.09
N LYS A 48 2.98 -8.11 1.12
CA LYS A 48 3.72 -8.12 2.38
C LYS A 48 3.64 -6.77 3.10
N ILE A 49 3.77 -5.67 2.37
CA ILE A 49 3.65 -4.31 2.92
C ILE A 49 2.27 -4.11 3.53
N ILE A 50 1.21 -4.47 2.81
CA ILE A 50 -0.16 -4.37 3.30
C ILE A 50 -0.33 -5.18 4.60
N LEU A 51 0.16 -6.42 4.65
CA LEU A 51 0.08 -7.25 5.85
C LEU A 51 0.84 -6.64 7.04
N ILE A 52 2.06 -6.15 6.81
CA ILE A 52 2.89 -5.53 7.85
C ILE A 52 2.22 -4.26 8.37
N LEU A 53 1.81 -3.35 7.48
CA LEU A 53 1.22 -2.07 7.87
C LEU A 53 -0.18 -2.20 8.48
N ASN A 54 -0.86 -3.32 8.28
CA ASN A 54 -2.12 -3.63 8.94
C ASN A 54 -1.96 -4.48 10.20
N GLY A 55 -0.74 -4.89 10.56
CA GLY A 55 -0.50 -5.78 11.68
C GLY A 55 -1.19 -7.14 11.55
N THR A 56 -1.45 -7.59 10.30
CA THR A 56 -2.21 -8.81 10.01
C THR A 56 -1.31 -9.91 9.43
N SER A 57 -1.79 -11.16 9.52
CA SER A 57 -1.09 -12.31 8.95
C SER A 57 -1.85 -12.86 7.74
N TYR A 58 -1.10 -13.42 6.78
CA TYR A 58 -1.68 -14.07 5.63
C TYR A 58 -2.55 -15.27 6.04
N SER A 59 -3.74 -15.40 5.42
CA SER A 59 -4.56 -16.61 5.45
C SER A 59 -5.15 -16.87 4.05
N GLU A 60 -5.52 -18.11 3.77
CA GLU A 60 -6.15 -18.46 2.49
C GLU A 60 -7.53 -17.78 2.30
N GLU A 61 -8.20 -17.45 3.41
CA GLU A 61 -9.53 -16.81 3.38
C GLU A 61 -9.48 -15.39 2.82
N ILE A 62 -8.40 -14.66 3.10
CA ILE A 62 -8.22 -13.26 2.64
C ILE A 62 -7.41 -13.15 1.36
N LYS A 63 -6.91 -14.26 0.84
CA LYS A 63 -5.98 -14.28 -0.29
C LYS A 63 -6.48 -13.50 -1.50
N ASP A 64 -7.68 -13.82 -1.97
CA ASP A 64 -8.21 -13.20 -3.20
C ASP A 64 -8.46 -11.70 -3.00
N GLN A 65 -8.91 -11.30 -1.82
CA GLN A 65 -9.10 -9.90 -1.47
C GLN A 65 -7.76 -9.17 -1.38
N LEU A 66 -6.76 -9.80 -0.76
CA LEU A 66 -5.42 -9.27 -0.60
C LEU A 66 -4.73 -9.07 -1.96
N ASP A 67 -4.84 -10.07 -2.85
CA ASP A 67 -4.32 -10.00 -4.21
C ASP A 67 -4.96 -8.83 -4.99
N GLN A 68 -6.28 -8.68 -4.92
CA GLN A 68 -7.00 -7.58 -5.57
C GLN A 68 -6.58 -6.22 -5.02
N THR A 69 -6.49 -6.08 -3.71
CA THR A 69 -6.05 -4.83 -3.06
C THR A 69 -4.64 -4.45 -3.48
N ALA A 70 -3.70 -5.39 -3.43
CA ALA A 70 -2.31 -5.16 -3.83
C ALA A 70 -2.21 -4.73 -5.29
N ILE A 71 -2.91 -5.41 -6.20
CA ILE A 71 -2.93 -5.06 -7.63
C ILE A 71 -3.49 -3.65 -7.84
N GLN A 72 -4.61 -3.32 -7.20
CA GLN A 72 -5.22 -1.99 -7.30
C GLN A 72 -4.29 -0.89 -6.76
N SER A 73 -3.65 -1.11 -5.61
CA SER A 73 -2.71 -0.17 -5.01
C SER A 73 -1.53 0.12 -5.94
N ILE A 74 -0.91 -0.92 -6.51
CA ILE A 74 0.20 -0.76 -7.45
C ILE A 74 -0.25 -0.01 -8.71
N ILE A 75 -1.39 -0.37 -9.28
CA ILE A 75 -1.91 0.29 -10.48
C ILE A 75 -2.16 1.78 -10.20
N LYS A 76 -2.86 2.11 -9.11
CA LYS A 76 -3.13 3.50 -8.71
C LYS A 76 -1.83 4.28 -8.52
N ARG A 77 -0.86 3.71 -7.79
CA ARG A 77 0.44 4.34 -7.57
C ARG A 77 1.21 4.53 -8.88
N THR A 78 1.17 3.56 -9.77
CA THR A 78 1.82 3.66 -11.09
C THR A 78 1.19 4.77 -11.93
N ILE A 79 -0.14 4.92 -11.91
CA ILE A 79 -0.84 6.03 -12.59
C ILE A 79 -0.42 7.37 -12.00
N LYS A 80 -0.36 7.49 -10.65
CA LYS A 80 0.13 8.68 -9.96
C LYS A 80 1.55 9.04 -10.43
N LYS A 81 2.47 8.08 -10.48
CA LYS A 81 3.85 8.29 -10.95
C LYS A 81 3.91 8.80 -12.38
N ILE A 82 3.17 8.18 -13.28
CA ILE A 82 3.11 8.62 -14.69
C ILE A 82 2.61 10.07 -14.80
N GLU A 83 1.63 10.43 -13.99
CA GLU A 83 1.10 11.79 -14.00
C GLU A 83 2.10 12.79 -13.39
N ILE A 84 2.69 12.47 -12.25
CA ILE A 84 3.71 13.27 -11.57
C ILE A 84 4.92 13.56 -12.50
N GLU A 85 5.37 12.56 -13.25
CA GLU A 85 6.51 12.66 -14.17
C GLU A 85 6.32 13.72 -15.27
N LYS A 86 5.11 14.23 -15.48
CA LYS A 86 4.83 15.32 -16.44
C LYS A 86 5.17 16.72 -15.88
N TYR A 87 5.48 16.82 -14.58
CA TYR A 87 5.64 18.09 -13.88
C TYR A 87 6.98 18.18 -13.15
N ASP A 88 7.99 18.73 -13.82
CA ASP A 88 9.37 18.84 -13.29
C ASP A 88 9.50 19.77 -12.07
N SER A 89 8.49 20.60 -11.82
CA SER A 89 8.52 21.59 -10.73
C SER A 89 8.07 21.04 -9.37
N LEU A 90 7.48 19.84 -9.32
CA LEU A 90 7.00 19.26 -8.07
C LEU A 90 8.14 18.97 -7.12
N ARG A 91 7.95 19.29 -5.86
CA ARG A 91 8.90 19.05 -4.78
C ARG A 91 8.16 18.65 -3.51
N PHE A 92 8.83 17.94 -2.66
CA PHE A 92 8.43 17.71 -1.27
C PHE A 92 9.65 17.90 -0.37
N ASN A 93 9.43 18.09 0.92
CA ASN A 93 10.51 18.13 1.89
C ASN A 93 10.94 16.70 2.24
N PRO A 94 12.22 16.31 2.08
CA PRO A 94 12.68 14.96 2.44
C PRO A 94 12.32 14.56 3.88
N LYS A 95 12.27 15.52 4.81
CA LYS A 95 11.84 15.26 6.18
C LYS A 95 10.41 14.73 6.28
N ASP A 96 9.53 15.09 5.34
CA ASP A 96 8.15 14.62 5.34
C ASP A 96 8.08 13.09 5.16
N VAL A 97 9.07 12.49 4.47
CA VAL A 97 9.18 11.02 4.35
C VAL A 97 9.50 10.38 5.71
N ASP A 98 10.41 10.99 6.47
CA ASP A 98 10.79 10.49 7.79
C ASP A 98 9.61 10.63 8.78
N ASP A 99 8.88 11.75 8.70
CA ASP A 99 7.71 12.00 9.53
C ASP A 99 6.58 10.99 9.22
N GLU A 100 6.31 10.70 7.93
CA GLU A 100 5.34 9.67 7.51
C GLU A 100 5.75 8.26 7.95
N LEU A 101 7.04 7.91 7.82
CA LEU A 101 7.54 6.63 8.33
C LEU A 101 7.34 6.50 9.85
N GLY A 102 7.60 7.59 10.59
CA GLY A 102 7.35 7.65 12.03
C GLY A 102 5.87 7.45 12.37
N GLN A 103 4.97 8.04 11.57
CA GLN A 103 3.52 7.84 11.75
C GLN A 103 3.11 6.39 11.47
N LEU A 104 3.63 5.77 10.40
CA LEU A 104 3.36 4.36 10.10
C LEU A 104 3.80 3.44 11.25
N ALA A 105 4.98 3.68 11.83
CA ALA A 105 5.44 2.92 12.98
C ALA A 105 4.55 3.14 14.21
N SER A 106 4.16 4.40 14.47
CA SER A 106 3.27 4.76 15.58
C SER A 106 1.90 4.12 15.47
N ASN A 107 1.32 4.05 14.27
CA ASN A 107 0.03 3.40 14.01
C ASN A 107 0.05 1.89 14.34
N LEU A 108 1.23 1.28 14.25
CA LEU A 108 1.45 -0.13 14.63
C LEU A 108 1.85 -0.29 16.10
N ASN A 109 1.93 0.80 16.87
CA ASN A 109 2.44 0.83 18.24
C ASN A 109 3.88 0.26 18.38
N ILE A 110 4.73 0.51 17.38
CA ILE A 110 6.16 0.15 17.38
C ILE A 110 7.01 1.38 17.11
N ASP A 111 8.32 1.30 17.35
CA ASP A 111 9.26 2.32 16.92
C ASP A 111 9.69 2.13 15.45
N LEU A 112 10.32 3.16 14.90
CA LEU A 112 10.79 3.16 13.51
C LEU A 112 11.82 2.05 13.24
N ASP A 113 12.75 1.83 14.18
CA ASP A 113 13.77 0.79 14.05
C ASP A 113 13.14 -0.60 13.95
N THR A 114 12.12 -0.86 14.76
CA THR A 114 11.33 -2.12 14.71
C THR A 114 10.59 -2.27 13.39
N LEU A 115 10.00 -1.19 12.85
CA LEU A 115 9.36 -1.21 11.54
C LEU A 115 10.39 -1.56 10.44
N GLU A 116 11.54 -0.88 10.43
CA GLU A 116 12.62 -1.15 9.47
C GLU A 116 13.11 -2.60 9.54
N GLN A 117 13.36 -3.10 10.74
CA GLN A 117 13.78 -4.50 10.94
C GLN A 117 12.71 -5.48 10.46
N THR A 118 11.43 -5.19 10.68
CA THR A 118 10.32 -6.00 10.21
C THR A 118 10.27 -6.05 8.68
N LEU A 119 10.46 -4.92 8.01
CA LEU A 119 10.53 -4.85 6.55
C LEU A 119 11.71 -5.68 6.01
N ILE A 120 12.91 -5.50 6.58
CA ILE A 120 14.12 -6.23 6.19
C ILE A 120 13.94 -7.74 6.40
N ALA A 121 13.39 -8.16 7.53
CA ALA A 121 13.11 -9.58 7.83
C ALA A 121 12.17 -10.22 6.80
N ASN A 122 11.24 -9.44 6.24
CA ASN A 122 10.34 -9.84 5.17
C ASN A 122 10.93 -9.65 3.76
N ARG A 123 12.21 -9.29 3.64
CA ARG A 123 12.94 -9.04 2.39
C ARG A 123 12.35 -7.87 1.59
N ILE A 124 11.81 -6.89 2.27
CA ILE A 124 11.35 -5.63 1.67
C ILE A 124 12.44 -4.60 1.88
N ASN A 125 12.87 -3.97 0.78
CA ASN A 125 13.81 -2.85 0.86
C ASN A 125 13.04 -1.60 1.29
N LEU A 126 13.57 -0.88 2.30
CA LEU A 126 12.99 0.38 2.79
C LEU A 126 12.78 1.40 1.67
N THR A 127 13.62 1.37 0.63
CA THR A 127 13.45 2.24 -0.55
C THR A 127 12.09 2.08 -1.23
N VAL A 128 11.44 0.91 -1.12
CA VAL A 128 10.11 0.66 -1.68
C VAL A 128 9.06 1.49 -0.94
N ILE A 129 9.12 1.50 0.40
CA ILE A 129 8.20 2.30 1.23
C ILE A 129 8.48 3.79 1.01
N ASN A 130 9.74 4.21 1.02
CA ASN A 130 10.11 5.60 0.77
C ASN A 130 9.61 6.10 -0.60
N ASP A 131 9.70 5.26 -1.62
CA ASP A 131 9.18 5.56 -2.96
C ASP A 131 7.64 5.65 -2.98
N GLN A 132 6.94 4.84 -2.18
CA GLN A 132 5.49 4.93 -2.00
C GLN A 132 5.10 6.26 -1.36
N ILE A 133 5.70 6.58 -0.21
CA ILE A 133 5.47 7.84 0.51
C ILE A 133 5.80 9.05 -0.37
N SER A 134 6.98 9.04 -1.00
CA SER A 134 7.39 10.12 -1.91
C SER A 134 6.41 10.32 -3.07
N THR A 135 5.87 9.24 -3.60
CA THR A 135 4.85 9.29 -4.65
C THR A 135 3.58 9.98 -4.16
N ASP A 136 3.13 9.67 -2.95
CA ASP A 136 1.93 10.27 -2.37
C ASP A 136 2.15 11.74 -2.01
N LEU A 137 3.31 12.11 -1.46
CA LEU A 137 3.69 13.50 -1.20
C LEU A 137 3.72 14.34 -2.49
N LEU A 138 4.33 13.81 -3.55
CA LEU A 138 4.35 14.47 -4.86
C LEU A 138 2.96 14.56 -5.48
N TRP A 139 2.14 13.53 -5.31
CA TRP A 139 0.75 13.53 -5.78
C TRP A 139 -0.07 14.62 -5.09
N ASN A 140 0.04 14.73 -3.77
CA ASN A 140 -0.63 15.78 -3.01
C ASN A 140 -0.16 17.17 -3.45
N SER A 141 1.14 17.34 -3.69
CA SER A 141 1.70 18.58 -4.24
C SER A 141 1.15 18.88 -5.64
N LEU A 142 0.98 17.88 -6.50
CA LEU A 142 0.37 18.03 -7.82
C LEU A 142 -1.09 18.46 -7.72
N ILE A 143 -1.87 17.77 -6.89
CA ILE A 143 -3.28 18.12 -6.67
C ILE A 143 -3.40 19.55 -6.17
N PHE A 144 -2.59 19.93 -5.20
CA PHE A 144 -2.57 21.32 -4.71
C PHE A 144 -2.22 22.30 -5.84
N LEU A 145 -1.18 22.03 -6.63
CA LEU A 145 -0.77 22.87 -7.75
C LEU A 145 -1.91 23.11 -8.76
N LEU A 146 -2.65 22.03 -9.09
CA LEU A 146 -3.72 22.08 -10.10
C LEU A 146 -5.00 22.76 -9.62
N TYR A 147 -5.28 22.69 -8.32
CA TYR A 147 -6.58 23.08 -7.78
C TYR A 147 -6.53 24.27 -6.79
N LYS A 148 -5.33 24.73 -6.36
CA LYS A 148 -5.18 25.81 -5.39
C LYS A 148 -5.97 27.08 -5.74
N ASP A 149 -6.03 27.42 -7.03
CA ASP A 149 -6.75 28.61 -7.48
C ASP A 149 -8.29 28.44 -7.51
N ARG A 150 -8.75 27.19 -7.30
CA ARG A 150 -10.17 26.84 -7.17
C ARG A 150 -10.61 26.68 -5.72
N LEU A 151 -9.65 26.66 -4.80
CA LEU A 151 -9.94 26.59 -3.37
C LEU A 151 -10.37 27.99 -2.92
N SER A 152 -11.68 28.22 -2.85
CA SER A 152 -12.21 29.39 -2.18
C SER A 152 -12.14 29.14 -0.67
N ILE A 153 -11.18 29.75 0.00
CA ILE A 153 -11.14 29.74 1.47
C ILE A 153 -12.25 30.67 1.96
N ASN A 154 -13.29 30.09 2.54
CA ASN A 154 -14.32 30.86 3.22
C ASN A 154 -13.82 31.23 4.62
N LEU A 155 -13.26 32.44 4.75
CA LEU A 155 -12.71 32.89 6.03
C LEU A 155 -13.78 32.92 7.15
N ASN A 156 -15.04 33.20 6.81
CA ASN A 156 -16.12 33.19 7.80
C ASN A 156 -16.37 31.75 8.34
N GLU A 157 -16.29 30.73 7.48
CA GLU A 157 -16.43 29.36 7.89
C GLU A 157 -15.30 28.91 8.82
N ILE A 158 -14.07 29.34 8.54
CA ILE A 158 -12.92 29.11 9.42
C ILE A 158 -13.08 29.84 10.77
N GLU A 159 -13.56 31.08 10.74
CA GLU A 159 -13.82 31.83 11.96
C GLU A 159 -14.94 31.20 12.79
N ASP A 160 -16.00 30.71 12.15
CA ASP A 160 -17.09 30.00 12.82
C ASP A 160 -16.60 28.66 13.41
N GLU A 161 -15.78 27.91 12.70
CA GLU A 161 -15.16 26.69 13.23
C GLU A 161 -14.22 26.98 14.41
N LEU A 162 -13.39 28.01 14.32
CA LEU A 162 -12.52 28.42 15.43
C LEU A 162 -13.33 28.82 16.66
N GLN A 163 -14.44 29.54 16.48
CA GLN A 163 -15.34 29.91 17.59
C GLN A 163 -16.01 28.66 18.20
N MET A 164 -16.37 27.67 17.40
CA MET A 164 -16.90 26.39 17.90
C MET A 164 -15.85 25.60 18.70
N LEU A 165 -14.59 25.59 18.28
CA LEU A 165 -13.49 24.97 19.01
C LEU A 165 -13.22 25.63 20.37
N ASP A 166 -13.29 26.96 20.41
CA ASP A 166 -13.11 27.76 21.65
C ASP A 166 -14.25 27.54 22.68
N GLN A 167 -15.44 27.13 22.22
CA GLN A 167 -16.59 26.85 23.08
C GLN A 167 -16.55 25.50 23.76
N LYS A 168 -15.46 24.74 23.70
CA LYS A 168 -15.33 23.39 24.33
C LYS A 168 -16.55 22.49 24.12
N GLN A 169 -17.10 22.43 22.93
CA GLN A 169 -18.12 21.45 22.62
C GLN A 169 -17.49 20.05 22.64
N GLU A 170 -18.19 19.12 23.27
CA GLU A 170 -17.83 17.70 23.17
C GLU A 170 -17.86 17.31 21.70
N ILE A 171 -16.70 17.02 21.13
CA ILE A 171 -16.59 16.52 19.77
C ILE A 171 -16.98 15.04 19.84
N ASN A 172 -18.10 14.69 19.20
CA ASN A 172 -18.46 13.30 19.05
C ASN A 172 -17.64 12.69 17.90
N GLU A 173 -16.70 11.85 18.26
CA GLU A 173 -15.96 11.05 17.30
C GLU A 173 -16.67 9.72 17.09
N TYR A 174 -16.75 9.28 15.84
CA TYR A 174 -17.38 8.02 15.47
C TYR A 174 -16.36 7.08 14.86
N LEU A 175 -16.21 5.90 15.43
CA LEU A 175 -15.47 4.83 14.79
C LEU A 175 -16.37 4.21 13.72
N ILE A 176 -16.01 4.38 12.45
CA ILE A 176 -16.83 3.95 11.32
C ILE A 176 -16.12 2.83 10.56
N SER A 177 -16.92 1.86 10.12
CA SER A 177 -16.47 0.80 9.24
C SER A 177 -17.41 0.68 8.04
N GLU A 178 -16.88 0.24 6.90
CA GLU A 178 -17.63 0.14 5.64
C GLU A 178 -17.56 -1.27 5.03
N ILE A 179 -18.60 -1.63 4.29
CA ILE A 179 -18.60 -2.76 3.37
C ILE A 179 -19.00 -2.24 1.99
N ILE A 180 -18.07 -2.20 1.06
CA ILE A 180 -18.35 -1.81 -0.33
C ILE A 180 -18.57 -3.07 -1.15
N ILE A 181 -19.74 -3.17 -1.80
CA ILE A 181 -20.09 -4.28 -2.67
C ILE A 181 -20.07 -3.86 -4.14
N LYS A 182 -19.90 -4.82 -5.04
CA LYS A 182 -20.02 -4.57 -6.48
C LYS A 182 -21.40 -3.99 -6.82
N PRO A 183 -21.50 -3.10 -7.82
CA PRO A 183 -22.78 -2.58 -8.26
C PRO A 183 -23.77 -3.70 -8.61
N ILE A 184 -24.99 -3.57 -8.13
CA ILE A 184 -26.10 -4.50 -8.38
C ILE A 184 -27.33 -3.73 -8.83
N SER A 185 -28.29 -4.41 -9.47
CA SER A 185 -29.53 -3.79 -9.87
C SER A 185 -30.40 -3.40 -8.67
N LYS A 186 -31.21 -2.34 -8.82
CA LYS A 186 -32.10 -1.86 -7.73
C LYS A 186 -33.02 -2.94 -7.19
N GLU A 187 -33.49 -3.83 -8.06
CA GLU A 187 -34.41 -4.91 -7.69
C GLU A 187 -33.76 -5.92 -6.74
N ASN A 188 -32.45 -6.12 -6.85
CA ASN A 188 -31.71 -7.08 -6.06
C ASN A 188 -31.07 -6.45 -4.80
N LEU A 189 -31.10 -5.11 -4.68
CA LEU A 189 -30.41 -4.39 -3.61
C LEU A 189 -30.94 -4.79 -2.22
N GLU A 190 -32.27 -4.76 -2.04
CA GLU A 190 -32.86 -5.10 -0.73
C GLU A 190 -32.57 -6.53 -0.30
N VAL A 191 -32.61 -7.47 -1.25
CA VAL A 191 -32.30 -8.88 -0.98
C VAL A 191 -30.86 -9.02 -0.55
N LYS A 192 -29.94 -8.34 -1.25
CA LYS A 192 -28.51 -8.39 -0.96
C LYS A 192 -28.16 -7.74 0.38
N LEU A 193 -28.77 -6.59 0.69
CA LEU A 193 -28.59 -5.95 1.98
C LEU A 193 -29.06 -6.86 3.13
N LYS A 194 -30.22 -7.51 2.97
CA LYS A 194 -30.75 -8.42 3.97
C LYS A 194 -29.84 -9.63 4.21
N GLU A 195 -29.25 -10.17 3.14
CA GLU A 195 -28.24 -11.23 3.20
C GLU A 195 -27.04 -10.77 4.04
N ILE A 196 -26.47 -9.59 3.71
CA ILE A 196 -25.30 -9.02 4.41
C ILE A 196 -25.64 -8.77 5.90
N TYR A 197 -26.77 -8.18 6.21
CA TYR A 197 -27.20 -7.96 7.61
C TYR A 197 -27.31 -9.27 8.40
N ASN A 198 -27.84 -10.32 7.80
CA ASN A 198 -27.93 -11.63 8.43
C ASN A 198 -26.54 -12.26 8.66
N GLU A 199 -25.65 -12.10 7.71
CA GLU A 199 -24.26 -12.57 7.87
C GLU A 199 -23.52 -11.76 8.95
N ILE A 200 -23.69 -10.45 9.00
CA ILE A 200 -23.13 -9.61 10.07
C ILE A 200 -23.63 -10.06 11.45
N ALA A 201 -24.93 -10.37 11.57
CA ALA A 201 -25.49 -10.83 12.83
C ALA A 201 -24.92 -12.18 13.31
N THR A 202 -24.44 -13.02 12.39
CA THR A 202 -23.90 -14.36 12.70
C THR A 202 -22.38 -14.42 12.79
N LYS A 203 -21.67 -13.68 11.95
CA LYS A 203 -20.20 -13.74 11.80
C LYS A 203 -19.49 -12.50 12.37
N GLY A 204 -20.21 -11.41 12.63
CA GLY A 204 -19.67 -10.11 12.96
C GLY A 204 -19.32 -9.28 11.70
N PHE A 205 -19.27 -7.95 11.88
CA PHE A 205 -19.06 -7.00 10.79
C PHE A 205 -17.71 -7.20 10.11
N ASP A 206 -16.63 -7.31 10.88
CA ASP A 206 -15.25 -7.40 10.41
C ASP A 206 -15.05 -8.59 9.46
N ASN A 207 -15.58 -9.76 9.85
CA ASN A 207 -15.47 -10.97 9.04
C ASN A 207 -16.25 -10.84 7.73
N VAL A 208 -17.44 -10.22 7.77
CA VAL A 208 -18.23 -9.99 6.55
C VAL A 208 -17.58 -8.94 5.67
N ALA A 209 -16.96 -7.91 6.22
CA ALA A 209 -16.18 -6.94 5.47
C ALA A 209 -15.01 -7.61 4.75
N ILE A 210 -14.23 -8.46 5.44
CA ILE A 210 -13.14 -9.23 4.85
C ILE A 210 -13.63 -10.13 3.70
N GLU A 211 -14.77 -10.80 3.86
CA GLU A 211 -15.31 -11.76 2.88
C GLU A 211 -15.97 -11.08 1.66
N LYS A 212 -16.65 -9.96 1.84
CA LYS A 212 -17.59 -9.39 0.87
C LYS A 212 -17.20 -8.03 0.32
N SER A 213 -16.42 -7.23 1.06
CA SER A 213 -16.09 -5.89 0.65
C SER A 213 -15.03 -5.88 -0.45
N ILE A 214 -15.21 -4.99 -1.43
CA ILE A 214 -14.22 -4.70 -2.47
C ILE A 214 -13.38 -3.46 -2.14
N SER A 215 -13.52 -2.91 -0.91
CA SER A 215 -12.74 -1.78 -0.43
C SER A 215 -11.32 -2.20 -0.05
N GLU A 216 -10.40 -1.26 -0.11
CA GLU A 216 -9.04 -1.43 0.44
C GLU A 216 -9.04 -1.62 1.97
N THR A 217 -10.09 -1.13 2.64
CA THR A 217 -10.29 -1.30 4.09
C THR A 217 -10.78 -2.70 4.47
N ALA A 218 -11.18 -3.54 3.51
CA ALA A 218 -11.73 -4.87 3.77
C ALA A 218 -10.81 -5.73 4.64
N ILE A 219 -9.49 -5.67 4.41
CA ILE A 219 -8.48 -6.46 5.16
C ILE A 219 -8.43 -6.05 6.64
N LYS A 220 -8.83 -4.80 6.96
CA LYS A 220 -8.97 -4.28 8.33
C LYS A 220 -10.38 -4.45 8.88
N GLY A 221 -11.19 -5.36 8.35
CA GLY A 221 -12.60 -5.48 8.74
C GLY A 221 -13.47 -4.30 8.29
N GLY A 222 -13.01 -3.54 7.27
CA GLY A 222 -13.70 -2.35 6.77
C GLY A 222 -13.45 -1.08 7.59
N ASP A 223 -12.54 -1.10 8.56
CA ASP A 223 -12.28 0.02 9.49
C ASP A 223 -11.76 1.25 8.73
N LEU A 224 -12.47 2.38 8.87
CA LEU A 224 -12.11 3.71 8.38
C LEU A 224 -11.46 4.58 9.46
N GLY A 225 -11.41 4.10 10.69
CA GLY A 225 -10.92 4.84 11.85
C GLY A 225 -11.95 5.82 12.43
N TRP A 226 -11.45 6.73 13.26
CA TRP A 226 -12.26 7.77 13.93
C TRP A 226 -12.55 8.92 12.96
N ILE A 227 -13.81 9.32 12.88
CA ILE A 227 -14.30 10.42 12.04
C ILE A 227 -15.08 11.38 12.93
N ASN A 228 -14.86 12.69 12.75
CA ASN A 228 -15.56 13.80 13.41
C ASN A 228 -16.74 14.28 12.57
#